data_9fa61ebc9cc6f4edf0e0b503f105a0d0
#
_entry.id   9fa61ebc9cc6f4edf0e0b503f105a0d0
#
_cell.length_a   1.000
_cell.length_b   1.000
_cell.length_c   1.000
_cell.angle_alpha   90.00
_cell.angle_beta   90.00
_cell.angle_gamma   90.00
#
_symmetry.space_group_name_H-M   'P 1'
#
loop_
_entity.id
_entity.type
_entity.pdbx_description
1 polymer ?
#
loop_
_entity_poly.entity_id
_entity_poly.type
_entity_poly.pdbx_seq_one_letter_code
_entity_poly.pdbx_strand_id
1 'polypeptide(L)'
;GDAAGVKAALRGLDLALELLFSEADRVRCGHRLLVDRLFEVVLIQLLRWLLDHPQEAGVRSGFICGMSDVRLARALTAMHAAPGEPWTLERLAERAGMSRTAFAAAFREAVGQTPIDYLADWRMVLVQARLREGDSIKRLAAELGYASSSGLSRAFAAKLGVSPRQWLARLAAEG
;
A
#
# COMPACT_ATOMS: atom_id res chain seq x y z
N GLY A 1 4.82 -23.38 -11.58
CA GLY A 1 4.51 -22.06 -12.07
C GLY A 1 4.02 -22.13 -13.51
N ASP A 2 2.92 -21.47 -13.82
CA ASP A 2 2.29 -21.50 -15.14
C ASP A 2 3.07 -20.61 -16.12
N ALA A 3 4.05 -21.18 -16.80
CA ALA A 3 4.86 -20.48 -17.82
C ALA A 3 3.99 -19.88 -18.97
N ALA A 4 2.80 -20.41 -19.19
CA ALA A 4 1.85 -19.88 -20.18
C ALA A 4 1.19 -18.58 -19.68
N GLY A 5 0.85 -18.51 -18.40
CA GLY A 5 0.30 -17.29 -17.77
C GLY A 5 1.30 -16.14 -17.73
N VAL A 6 2.55 -16.43 -17.36
CA VAL A 6 3.68 -15.46 -17.41
C VAL A 6 3.85 -14.90 -18.81
N LYS A 7 3.87 -15.78 -19.81
CA LYS A 7 4.02 -15.39 -21.22
C LYS A 7 2.86 -14.55 -21.74
N ALA A 8 1.64 -14.80 -21.27
CA ALA A 8 0.45 -14.03 -21.61
C ALA A 8 0.45 -12.64 -20.97
N ALA A 9 0.82 -12.56 -19.69
CA ALA A 9 0.93 -11.28 -18.96
C ALA A 9 2.04 -10.38 -19.55
N LEU A 10 3.20 -10.96 -19.89
CA LEU A 10 4.31 -10.25 -20.55
C LEU A 10 3.91 -9.72 -21.92
N ARG A 11 3.15 -10.50 -22.73
CA ARG A 11 2.65 -10.00 -24.03
C ARG A 11 1.73 -8.80 -23.89
N GLY A 12 0.87 -8.79 -22.87
CA GLY A 12 -0.05 -7.65 -22.61
C GLY A 12 0.75 -6.40 -22.24
N LEU A 13 1.80 -6.55 -21.45
CA LEU A 13 2.71 -5.46 -21.08
C LEU A 13 3.51 -4.96 -22.28
N ASP A 14 4.09 -5.87 -23.07
CA ASP A 14 4.86 -5.53 -24.29
C ASP A 14 4.01 -4.73 -25.27
N LEU A 15 2.78 -5.20 -25.57
CA LEU A 15 1.87 -4.49 -26.47
C LEU A 15 1.50 -3.10 -25.95
N ALA A 16 1.24 -2.97 -24.65
CA ALA A 16 0.91 -1.68 -24.03
C ALA A 16 2.10 -0.71 -24.09
N LEU A 17 3.32 -1.20 -23.89
CA LEU A 17 4.56 -0.40 -24.01
C LEU A 17 4.82 0.01 -25.46
N GLU A 18 4.65 -0.90 -26.43
CA GLU A 18 4.79 -0.57 -27.86
C GLU A 18 3.83 0.54 -28.28
N LEU A 19 2.57 0.46 -27.86
CA LEU A 19 1.56 1.49 -28.13
C LEU A 19 1.92 2.82 -27.45
N LEU A 20 2.38 2.78 -26.20
CA LEU A 20 2.79 3.96 -25.44
C LEU A 20 3.96 4.68 -26.12
N PHE A 21 5.01 3.95 -26.51
CA PHE A 21 6.16 4.53 -27.18
C PHE A 21 5.82 5.04 -28.59
N SER A 22 5.01 4.30 -29.36
CA SER A 22 4.59 4.75 -30.68
C SER A 22 3.75 6.03 -30.67
N GLU A 23 2.98 6.22 -29.60
CA GLU A 23 2.17 7.44 -29.43
C GLU A 23 3.02 8.58 -28.84
N ALA A 24 4.02 8.29 -28.00
CA ALA A 24 4.94 9.28 -27.44
C ALA A 24 5.81 9.95 -28.53
N ASP A 25 6.15 9.21 -29.59
CA ASP A 25 6.97 9.72 -30.70
C ASP A 25 6.19 10.64 -31.68
N ARG A 26 4.84 10.68 -31.59
CA ARG A 26 4.02 11.43 -32.56
C ARG A 26 2.93 12.24 -31.86
N VAL A 27 3.11 13.55 -31.80
CA VAL A 27 2.12 14.47 -31.24
C VAL A 27 0.93 14.60 -32.22
N ARG A 28 -0.19 13.94 -31.87
CA ARG A 28 -1.47 13.98 -32.63
C ARG A 28 -2.57 14.56 -31.75
N CYS A 29 -3.75 14.85 -32.35
CA CYS A 29 -4.94 15.20 -31.61
C CYS A 29 -5.30 14.06 -30.63
N GLY A 30 -5.48 14.40 -29.33
CA GLY A 30 -5.76 13.41 -28.29
C GLY A 30 -4.55 12.67 -27.73
N HIS A 31 -3.32 12.93 -28.22
CA HIS A 31 -2.08 12.31 -27.79
C HIS A 31 -1.95 12.22 -26.26
N ARG A 32 -2.09 13.33 -25.55
CA ARG A 32 -1.93 13.37 -24.09
C ARG A 32 -2.90 12.45 -23.37
N LEU A 33 -4.16 12.46 -23.79
CA LEU A 33 -5.20 11.61 -23.20
C LEU A 33 -4.89 10.12 -23.44
N LEU A 34 -4.42 9.77 -24.65
CA LEU A 34 -4.09 8.39 -25.00
C LEU A 34 -2.85 7.91 -24.23
N VAL A 35 -1.81 8.72 -24.13
CA VAL A 35 -0.61 8.42 -23.34
C VAL A 35 -0.94 8.17 -21.87
N ASP A 36 -1.78 9.04 -21.26
CA ASP A 36 -2.20 8.87 -19.86
C ASP A 36 -2.93 7.52 -19.66
N ARG A 37 -3.83 7.15 -20.56
CA ARG A 37 -4.57 5.88 -20.49
C ARG A 37 -3.68 4.66 -20.74
N LEU A 38 -2.76 4.73 -21.69
CA LEU A 38 -1.80 3.65 -21.93
C LEU A 38 -0.86 3.46 -20.73
N PHE A 39 -0.43 4.56 -20.11
CA PHE A 39 0.37 4.49 -18.89
C PHE A 39 -0.39 3.81 -17.74
N GLU A 40 -1.67 4.12 -17.54
CA GLU A 40 -2.53 3.43 -16.56
C GLU A 40 -2.58 1.91 -16.84
N VAL A 41 -2.73 1.52 -18.12
CA VAL A 41 -2.75 0.09 -18.52
C VAL A 41 -1.42 -0.58 -18.21
N VAL A 42 -0.30 0.05 -18.55
CA VAL A 42 1.06 -0.47 -18.26
C VAL A 42 1.22 -0.67 -16.75
N LEU A 43 0.84 0.33 -15.94
CA LEU A 43 0.95 0.27 -14.49
C LEU A 43 0.10 -0.88 -13.90
N ILE A 44 -1.13 -1.06 -14.37
CA ILE A 44 -2.00 -2.15 -13.94
C ILE A 44 -1.41 -3.52 -14.31
N GLN A 45 -0.89 -3.67 -15.52
CA GLN A 45 -0.27 -4.93 -15.96
C GLN A 45 1.00 -5.24 -15.15
N LEU A 46 1.81 -4.24 -14.87
CA LEU A 46 3.00 -4.38 -14.03
C LEU A 46 2.62 -4.80 -12.60
N LEU A 47 1.62 -4.15 -12.00
CA LEU A 47 1.15 -4.50 -10.66
C LEU A 47 0.59 -5.93 -10.61
N ARG A 48 -0.18 -6.34 -11.62
CA ARG A 48 -0.67 -7.73 -11.70
C ARG A 48 0.48 -8.71 -11.78
N TRP A 49 1.46 -8.44 -12.64
CA TRP A 49 2.64 -9.30 -12.76
C TRP A 49 3.40 -9.40 -11.44
N LEU A 50 3.62 -8.27 -10.75
CA LEU A 50 4.28 -8.25 -9.43
C LEU A 50 3.52 -9.04 -8.36
N LEU A 51 2.17 -9.00 -8.37
CA LEU A 51 1.33 -9.75 -7.46
C LEU A 51 1.36 -11.26 -7.75
N ASP A 52 1.43 -11.61 -9.03
CA ASP A 52 1.46 -13.02 -9.45
C ASP A 52 2.85 -13.65 -9.31
N HIS A 53 3.93 -12.84 -9.39
CA HIS A 53 5.32 -13.30 -9.43
C HIS A 53 6.25 -12.52 -8.47
N PRO A 54 5.91 -12.39 -7.18
CA PRO A 54 6.67 -11.54 -6.26
C PRO A 54 8.13 -11.99 -6.09
N GLN A 55 8.38 -13.31 -6.11
CA GLN A 55 9.73 -13.85 -5.96
C GLN A 55 10.61 -13.59 -7.18
N GLU A 56 10.08 -13.69 -8.39
CA GLU A 56 10.79 -13.40 -9.64
C GLU A 56 11.14 -11.92 -9.74
N ALA A 57 10.29 -11.04 -9.19
CA ALA A 57 10.55 -9.62 -9.05
C ALA A 57 11.57 -9.27 -7.96
N GLY A 58 12.11 -10.27 -7.25
CA GLY A 58 13.04 -10.06 -6.13
C GLY A 58 12.36 -9.56 -4.84
N VAL A 59 11.04 -9.55 -4.78
CA VAL A 59 10.27 -9.13 -3.61
C VAL A 59 10.20 -10.29 -2.63
N ARG A 60 10.97 -10.19 -1.54
CA ARG A 60 11.05 -11.27 -0.53
C ARG A 60 10.00 -11.15 0.56
N SER A 61 9.57 -9.95 0.89
CA SER A 61 8.53 -9.67 1.89
C SER A 61 7.92 -8.29 1.66
N GLY A 62 6.80 -8.02 2.32
CA GLY A 62 6.13 -6.72 2.29
C GLY A 62 4.70 -6.80 1.75
N PHE A 63 4.12 -5.64 1.47
CA PHE A 63 2.74 -5.51 1.00
C PHE A 63 2.43 -6.38 -0.23
N ILE A 64 3.31 -6.38 -1.24
CA ILE A 64 3.13 -7.15 -2.47
C ILE A 64 3.03 -8.66 -2.17
N CYS A 65 3.94 -9.21 -1.35
CA CYS A 65 3.88 -10.61 -0.96
C CYS A 65 2.61 -10.93 -0.14
N GLY A 66 2.20 -10.02 0.73
CA GLY A 66 0.95 -10.17 1.48
C GLY A 66 -0.29 -10.16 0.59
N MET A 67 -0.31 -9.34 -0.45
CA MET A 67 -1.41 -9.27 -1.44
C MET A 67 -1.44 -10.46 -2.40
N SER A 68 -0.35 -11.19 -2.56
CA SER A 68 -0.28 -12.40 -3.39
C SER A 68 -1.01 -13.61 -2.76
N ASP A 69 -1.15 -13.65 -1.43
CA ASP A 69 -2.02 -14.63 -0.75
C ASP A 69 -3.43 -14.05 -0.60
N VAL A 70 -4.41 -14.63 -1.26
CA VAL A 70 -5.82 -14.19 -1.26
C VAL A 70 -6.39 -14.04 0.16
N ARG A 71 -5.96 -14.87 1.13
CA ARG A 71 -6.42 -14.82 2.52
C ARG A 71 -5.83 -13.60 3.23
N LEU A 72 -4.52 -13.38 3.10
CA LEU A 72 -3.85 -12.21 3.67
C LEU A 72 -4.33 -10.92 3.01
N ALA A 73 -4.57 -10.94 1.69
CA ALA A 73 -5.11 -9.80 0.95
C ALA A 73 -6.45 -9.31 1.49
N ARG A 74 -7.34 -10.21 1.94
CA ARG A 74 -8.61 -9.84 2.59
C ARG A 74 -8.38 -9.03 3.87
N ALA A 75 -7.45 -9.44 4.71
CA ALA A 75 -7.10 -8.73 5.94
C ALA A 75 -6.42 -7.38 5.65
N LEU A 76 -5.46 -7.35 4.72
CA LEU A 76 -4.78 -6.13 4.28
C LEU A 76 -5.77 -5.12 3.71
N THR A 77 -6.65 -5.55 2.81
CA THR A 77 -7.70 -4.69 2.23
C THR A 77 -8.63 -4.14 3.32
N ALA A 78 -9.03 -4.96 4.31
CA ALA A 78 -9.87 -4.51 5.41
C ALA A 78 -9.17 -3.46 6.29
N MET A 79 -7.89 -3.66 6.61
CA MET A 79 -7.08 -2.67 7.36
C MET A 79 -6.95 -1.35 6.60
N HIS A 80 -6.73 -1.40 5.28
CA HIS A 80 -6.59 -0.21 4.44
C HIS A 80 -7.90 0.54 4.26
N ALA A 81 -9.02 -0.18 4.11
CA ALA A 81 -10.36 0.43 3.95
C ALA A 81 -10.87 1.09 5.23
N ALA A 82 -10.52 0.56 6.39
CA ALA A 82 -11.00 1.05 7.69
C ALA A 82 -9.86 1.09 8.72
N PRO A 83 -8.84 1.96 8.54
CA PRO A 83 -7.66 1.99 9.40
C PRO A 83 -7.98 2.41 10.84
N GLY A 84 -9.07 3.14 11.08
CA GLY A 84 -9.51 3.58 12.41
C GLY A 84 -10.21 2.51 13.24
N GLU A 85 -10.64 1.42 12.63
CA GLU A 85 -11.30 0.33 13.34
C GLU A 85 -10.39 -0.31 14.40
N PRO A 86 -10.94 -0.79 15.54
CA PRO A 86 -10.19 -1.49 16.58
C PRO A 86 -9.85 -2.91 16.12
N TRP A 87 -8.95 -3.01 15.15
CA TRP A 87 -8.46 -4.28 14.65
C TRP A 87 -7.68 -5.02 15.72
N THR A 88 -8.05 -6.29 15.94
CA THR A 88 -7.31 -7.25 16.74
C THR A 88 -6.79 -8.37 15.85
N LEU A 89 -5.83 -9.14 16.36
CA LEU A 89 -5.33 -10.31 15.64
C LEU A 89 -6.46 -11.30 15.31
N GLU A 90 -7.41 -11.48 16.22
CA GLU A 90 -8.59 -12.33 16.04
C GLU A 90 -9.46 -11.85 14.86
N ARG A 91 -9.84 -10.57 14.85
CA ARG A 91 -10.69 -9.98 13.80
C ARG A 91 -10.02 -10.05 12.43
N LEU A 92 -8.70 -9.84 12.37
CA LEU A 92 -7.94 -9.95 11.13
C LEU A 92 -7.83 -11.40 10.64
N ALA A 93 -7.62 -12.35 11.56
CA ALA A 93 -7.61 -13.78 11.24
C ALA A 93 -8.97 -14.26 10.71
N GLU A 94 -10.07 -13.80 11.30
CA GLU A 94 -11.44 -14.06 10.79
C GLU A 94 -11.62 -13.52 9.37
N ARG A 95 -11.16 -12.28 9.08
CA ARG A 95 -11.21 -11.71 7.73
C ARG A 95 -10.43 -12.53 6.72
N ALA A 96 -9.30 -13.09 7.14
CA ALA A 96 -8.48 -13.98 6.33
C ALA A 96 -9.07 -15.40 6.19
N GLY A 97 -10.05 -15.78 7.00
CA GLY A 97 -10.58 -17.16 7.09
C GLY A 97 -9.54 -18.13 7.64
N MET A 98 -8.73 -17.69 8.60
CA MET A 98 -7.63 -18.45 9.20
C MET A 98 -7.74 -18.50 10.72
N SER A 99 -7.10 -19.52 11.35
CA SER A 99 -6.88 -19.47 12.78
C SER A 99 -5.90 -18.35 13.14
N ARG A 100 -6.01 -17.80 14.35
CA ARG A 100 -5.15 -16.71 14.85
C ARG A 100 -3.66 -17.01 14.69
N THR A 101 -3.24 -18.22 15.08
CA THR A 101 -1.83 -18.65 15.03
C THR A 101 -1.35 -18.76 13.58
N ALA A 102 -2.14 -19.42 12.70
CA ALA A 102 -1.78 -19.56 11.29
C ALA A 102 -1.71 -18.21 10.57
N PHE A 103 -2.67 -17.32 10.86
CA PHE A 103 -2.66 -15.97 10.28
C PHE A 103 -1.44 -15.15 10.72
N ALA A 104 -1.11 -15.14 12.02
CA ALA A 104 0.03 -14.39 12.53
C ALA A 104 1.36 -14.86 11.91
N ALA A 105 1.53 -16.19 11.78
CA ALA A 105 2.71 -16.77 11.16
C ALA A 105 2.81 -16.45 9.67
N ALA A 106 1.74 -16.70 8.90
CA ALA A 106 1.71 -16.43 7.46
C ALA A 106 1.87 -14.92 7.15
N PHE A 107 1.24 -14.06 7.93
CA PHE A 107 1.38 -12.61 7.75
C PHE A 107 2.81 -12.15 8.02
N ARG A 108 3.44 -12.63 9.09
CA ARG A 108 4.84 -12.27 9.41
C ARG A 108 5.81 -12.77 8.35
N GLU A 109 5.59 -13.98 7.83
CA GLU A 109 6.39 -14.55 6.74
C GLU A 109 6.26 -13.73 5.45
N ALA A 110 5.03 -13.43 5.03
CA ALA A 110 4.77 -12.73 3.79
C ALA A 110 5.08 -11.23 3.87
N VAL A 111 4.68 -10.55 4.96
CA VAL A 111 4.78 -9.09 5.09
C VAL A 111 6.06 -8.64 5.81
N GLY A 112 6.69 -9.53 6.59
CA GLY A 112 7.93 -9.25 7.33
C GLY A 112 7.74 -8.62 8.71
N GLN A 113 6.49 -8.37 9.12
CA GLN A 113 6.16 -7.78 10.44
C GLN A 113 4.82 -8.30 10.95
N THR A 114 4.46 -7.95 12.20
CA THR A 114 3.17 -8.37 12.75
C THR A 114 2.01 -7.58 12.12
N PRO A 115 0.78 -8.14 12.07
CA PRO A 115 -0.37 -7.41 11.53
C PRO A 115 -0.66 -6.08 12.23
N ILE A 116 -0.44 -6.01 13.53
CA ILE A 116 -0.69 -4.80 14.34
C ILE A 116 0.39 -3.74 14.11
N ASP A 117 1.66 -4.15 13.97
CA ASP A 117 2.77 -3.23 13.62
C ASP A 117 2.56 -2.67 12.22
N TYR A 118 2.16 -3.51 11.27
CA TYR A 118 1.81 -3.08 9.92
C TYR A 118 0.69 -2.03 9.92
N LEU A 119 -0.38 -2.27 10.65
CA LEU A 119 -1.48 -1.31 10.78
C LEU A 119 -1.02 0.01 11.42
N ALA A 120 -0.15 -0.07 12.42
CA ALA A 120 0.42 1.13 13.06
C ALA A 120 1.25 1.94 12.05
N ASP A 121 2.06 1.27 11.22
CA ASP A 121 2.84 1.91 10.16
C ASP A 121 1.95 2.54 9.09
N TRP A 122 0.92 1.82 8.64
CA TRP A 122 -0.05 2.34 7.69
C TRP A 122 -0.78 3.59 8.21
N ARG A 123 -1.20 3.57 9.47
CA ARG A 123 -1.77 4.76 10.13
C ARG A 123 -0.80 5.96 10.10
N MET A 124 0.51 5.72 10.31
CA MET A 124 1.51 6.81 10.25
C MET A 124 1.68 7.36 8.83
N VAL A 125 1.61 6.53 7.80
CA VAL A 125 1.59 6.99 6.40
C VAL A 125 0.41 7.91 6.14
N LEU A 126 -0.80 7.52 6.58
CA LEU A 126 -2.00 8.33 6.45
C LEU A 126 -1.91 9.65 7.24
N VAL A 127 -1.38 9.59 8.47
CA VAL A 127 -1.17 10.81 9.28
C VAL A 127 -0.25 11.79 8.55
N GLN A 128 0.87 11.32 8.01
CA GLN A 128 1.81 12.17 7.27
C GLN A 128 1.18 12.79 6.03
N ALA A 129 0.44 12.01 5.24
CA ALA A 129 -0.24 12.50 4.04
C ALA A 129 -1.24 13.61 4.39
N ARG A 130 -2.11 13.33 5.33
CA ARG A 130 -3.20 14.24 5.71
C ARG A 130 -2.74 15.48 6.50
N LEU A 131 -1.64 15.38 7.24
CA LEU A 131 -1.01 16.54 7.87
C LEU A 131 -0.47 17.53 6.82
N ARG A 132 0.08 17.03 5.69
CA ARG A 132 0.51 17.89 4.56
C ARG A 132 -0.69 18.63 3.92
N GLU A 133 -1.86 18.00 3.93
CA GLU A 133 -3.12 18.58 3.44
C GLU A 133 -3.75 19.57 4.44
N GLY A 134 -3.18 19.71 5.65
CA GLY A 134 -3.62 20.66 6.66
C GLY A 134 -4.61 20.10 7.70
N ASP A 135 -4.83 18.78 7.73
CA ASP A 135 -5.69 18.16 8.74
C ASP A 135 -5.12 18.33 10.16
N SER A 136 -6.01 18.51 11.14
CA SER A 136 -5.60 18.63 12.53
C SER A 136 -5.32 17.27 13.20
N ILE A 137 -4.32 17.22 14.09
CA ILE A 137 -4.00 16.03 14.88
C ILE A 137 -5.22 15.50 15.65
N LYS A 138 -6.10 16.40 16.12
CA LYS A 138 -7.32 16.03 16.84
C LYS A 138 -8.28 15.22 15.95
N ARG A 139 -8.47 15.66 14.72
CA ARG A 139 -9.31 14.97 13.73
C ARG A 139 -8.72 13.63 13.35
N LEU A 140 -7.42 13.61 13.03
CA LEU A 140 -6.71 12.39 12.67
C LEU A 140 -6.71 11.35 13.78
N ALA A 141 -6.56 11.76 15.05
CA ALA A 141 -6.63 10.84 16.18
C ALA A 141 -7.99 10.14 16.24
N ALA A 142 -9.08 10.88 16.10
CA ALA A 142 -10.44 10.33 16.12
C ALA A 142 -10.68 9.36 14.95
N GLU A 143 -10.28 9.74 13.74
CA GLU A 143 -10.53 8.95 12.52
C GLU A 143 -9.63 7.70 12.41
N LEU A 144 -8.43 7.73 12.98
CA LEU A 144 -7.47 6.62 12.90
C LEU A 144 -7.45 5.74 14.17
N GLY A 145 -8.46 5.87 15.04
CA GLY A 145 -8.65 4.98 16.17
C GLY A 145 -7.68 5.20 17.34
N TYR A 146 -7.17 6.41 17.51
CA TYR A 146 -6.43 6.81 18.70
C TYR A 146 -7.32 7.44 19.75
N ALA A 147 -7.13 7.07 21.00
CA ALA A 147 -7.95 7.57 22.11
C ALA A 147 -7.84 9.10 22.34
N SER A 148 -6.74 9.71 21.87
CA SER A 148 -6.51 11.16 22.01
C SER A 148 -5.44 11.66 21.04
N SER A 149 -5.43 12.98 20.80
CA SER A 149 -4.36 13.67 20.06
C SER A 149 -2.97 13.43 20.67
N SER A 150 -2.87 13.37 21.99
CA SER A 150 -1.62 13.07 22.69
C SER A 150 -1.17 11.62 22.44
N GLY A 151 -2.10 10.67 22.37
CA GLY A 151 -1.83 9.28 22.02
C GLY A 151 -1.25 9.17 20.60
N LEU A 152 -1.91 9.80 19.62
CA LEU A 152 -1.41 9.86 18.25
C LEU A 152 -0.05 10.53 18.17
N SER A 153 0.14 11.67 18.85
CA SER A 153 1.43 12.39 18.82
C SER A 153 2.58 11.58 19.39
N ARG A 154 2.34 10.80 20.45
CA ARG A 154 3.32 9.86 21.00
C ARG A 154 3.65 8.72 20.04
N ALA A 155 2.64 8.11 19.42
CA ALA A 155 2.84 7.06 18.44
C ALA A 155 3.63 7.58 17.22
N PHE A 156 3.31 8.77 16.76
CA PHE A 156 4.02 9.44 15.66
C PHE A 156 5.49 9.69 16.02
N ALA A 157 5.74 10.25 17.20
CA ALA A 157 7.11 10.52 17.66
C ALA A 157 7.93 9.24 17.88
N ALA A 158 7.30 8.17 18.37
CA ALA A 158 7.95 6.87 18.54
C ALA A 158 8.38 6.25 17.19
N LYS A 159 7.57 6.43 16.13
CA LYS A 159 7.86 5.87 14.80
C LYS A 159 8.78 6.74 13.96
N LEU A 160 8.68 8.06 14.05
CA LEU A 160 9.36 9.00 13.16
C LEU A 160 10.49 9.80 13.86
N GLY A 161 10.67 9.61 15.17
CA GLY A 161 11.71 10.26 15.95
C GLY A 161 11.45 11.75 16.23
N VAL A 162 10.36 12.32 15.73
CA VAL A 162 10.00 13.74 15.91
C VAL A 162 8.50 13.91 16.11
N SER A 163 8.10 14.98 16.83
CA SER A 163 6.67 15.27 16.98
C SER A 163 6.03 15.71 15.65
N PRO A 164 4.70 15.57 15.48
CA PRO A 164 4.00 16.03 14.29
C PRO A 164 4.26 17.49 13.95
N ARG A 165 4.32 18.36 14.97
CA ARG A 165 4.63 19.78 14.79
C ARG A 165 6.04 20.03 14.26
N GLN A 166 7.04 19.33 14.83
CA GLN A 166 8.42 19.43 14.36
C GLN A 166 8.59 18.89 12.95
N TRP A 167 7.88 17.80 12.65
CA TRP A 167 7.88 17.21 11.31
C TRP A 167 7.31 18.17 10.25
N LEU A 168 6.17 18.82 10.52
CA LEU A 168 5.61 19.86 9.64
C LEU A 168 6.54 21.07 9.47
N ALA A 169 7.19 21.51 10.57
CA ALA A 169 8.14 22.61 10.49
C ALA A 169 9.37 22.30 9.62
N ARG A 170 9.85 21.06 9.63
CA ARG A 170 10.93 20.61 8.74
C ARG A 170 10.51 20.64 7.27
N LEU A 171 9.32 20.11 6.95
CA LEU A 171 8.79 20.14 5.58
C LEU A 171 8.64 21.56 5.05
N ALA A 172 8.19 22.50 5.88
CA ALA A 172 8.05 23.92 5.49
C ALA A 172 9.40 24.63 5.30
N ALA A 173 10.48 24.10 5.86
CA ALA A 173 11.83 24.63 5.69
C ALA A 173 12.58 24.06 4.47
N GLU A 174 12.10 22.93 3.94
CA GLU A 174 12.70 22.22 2.79
C GLU A 174 12.01 22.56 1.45
N GLY A 175 10.87 23.24 1.47
CA GLY A 175 10.07 23.62 0.30
C GLY A 175 10.02 25.11 0.08
#